data_9f5f8c93cc041121209a4a579cd4ad74
#
_entry.id   9f5f8c93cc041121209a4a579cd4ad74
#
_cell.length_a   1.000
_cell.length_b   1.000
_cell.length_c   1.000
_cell.angle_alpha   90.00
_cell.angle_beta   90.00
_cell.angle_gamma   90.00
#
_symmetry.space_group_name_H-M   'P 1'
#
loop_
_entity.id
_entity.type
_entity.pdbx_description
1 polymer ?
#
loop_
_entity_poly.entity_id
_entity_poly.type
_entity_poly.pdbx_seq_one_letter_code
_entity_poly.pdbx_strand_id
1 'polypeptide(L)'
;MGTHEYEGDPRNESVLISVNGELLPRPEAKVSVFDAGFLLGDGVWESFRLHNGTIAFADEHMDRLFRGAESISMDIGRTREQILDEVNRVIEANDMHNGVHVRLVVTRGLKPTPYQAPWVISSQPTLVIMPEYKIANEQRAVEGIRLVTVDVRRGEQNVQDPRVNSLSKHNCIAACAVSYTHLTLPTKA
;
A
#
# COMPACT_ATOMS: atom_id res chain seq x y z
N MET A 1 0.52 0.42 -23.87
CA MET A 1 -0.19 0.47 -22.56
C MET A 1 0.83 0.47 -21.45
N GLY A 2 0.70 1.35 -20.46
CA GLY A 2 1.59 1.43 -19.28
C GLY A 2 1.14 0.47 -18.18
N THR A 3 2.04 0.16 -17.25
CA THR A 3 1.72 -0.70 -16.08
C THR A 3 0.79 -0.02 -15.07
N HIS A 4 0.57 1.29 -15.20
CA HIS A 4 -0.20 2.13 -14.28
C HIS A 4 -1.54 2.59 -14.84
N GLU A 5 -2.00 2.01 -15.97
CA GLU A 5 -3.35 2.27 -16.45
C GLU A 5 -4.36 1.68 -15.47
N TYR A 6 -5.26 2.54 -15.02
CA TYR A 6 -6.34 2.17 -14.11
C TYR A 6 -7.54 1.66 -14.91
N GLU A 7 -7.93 0.43 -14.62
CA GLU A 7 -9.19 -0.14 -15.08
C GLU A 7 -10.09 -0.29 -13.84
N GLY A 8 -11.21 0.43 -13.82
CA GLY A 8 -12.16 0.37 -12.71
C GLY A 8 -12.91 -0.97 -12.72
N ASP A 9 -13.08 -1.57 -11.55
CA ASP A 9 -13.97 -2.71 -11.36
C ASP A 9 -15.16 -2.24 -10.51
N PRO A 10 -16.41 -2.28 -11.02
CA PRO A 10 -17.57 -1.76 -10.30
C PRO A 10 -17.85 -2.49 -8.98
N ARG A 11 -17.38 -3.73 -8.80
CA ARG A 11 -17.48 -4.46 -7.54
C ARG A 11 -16.76 -3.74 -6.39
N ASN A 12 -15.76 -2.91 -6.71
CA ASN A 12 -14.98 -2.16 -5.72
C ASN A 12 -15.73 -0.96 -5.13
N GLU A 13 -16.89 -0.59 -5.65
CA GLU A 13 -17.68 0.53 -5.12
C GLU A 13 -18.31 0.22 -3.77
N SER A 14 -18.65 -1.06 -3.54
CA SER A 14 -19.35 -1.53 -2.33
C SER A 14 -18.46 -2.24 -1.32
N VAL A 15 -17.14 -2.27 -1.53
CA VAL A 15 -16.23 -2.98 -0.62
C VAL A 15 -16.18 -2.33 0.77
N LEU A 16 -16.11 -3.17 1.78
CA LEU A 16 -15.81 -2.78 3.15
C LEU A 16 -14.29 -2.71 3.35
N ILE A 17 -13.86 -1.66 4.00
CA ILE A 17 -12.45 -1.39 4.35
C ILE A 17 -12.33 -1.42 5.87
N SER A 18 -11.30 -2.05 6.40
CA SER A 18 -11.01 -1.96 7.82
C SER A 18 -10.11 -0.77 8.12
N VAL A 19 -10.51 0.04 9.10
CA VAL A 19 -9.70 1.08 9.72
C VAL A 19 -9.64 0.80 11.22
N ASN A 20 -8.49 0.38 11.73
CA ASN A 20 -8.28 0.01 13.14
C ASN A 20 -9.28 -1.06 13.67
N GLY A 21 -9.65 -2.01 12.81
CA GLY A 21 -10.61 -3.06 13.17
C GLY A 21 -12.07 -2.71 12.91
N GLU A 22 -12.42 -1.48 12.58
CA GLU A 22 -13.77 -1.10 12.18
C GLU A 22 -13.97 -1.32 10.68
N LEU A 23 -15.01 -2.07 10.30
CA LEU A 23 -15.40 -2.28 8.90
C LEU A 23 -16.28 -1.12 8.45
N LEU A 24 -15.81 -0.36 7.50
CA LEU A 24 -16.46 0.83 6.99
C LEU A 24 -16.71 0.71 5.47
N PRO A 25 -17.86 1.19 4.98
CA PRO A 25 -18.04 1.38 3.55
C PRO A 25 -16.94 2.27 2.95
N ARG A 26 -16.51 1.97 1.74
CA ARG A 26 -15.39 2.65 1.06
C ARG A 26 -15.45 4.19 1.16
N PRO A 27 -16.59 4.89 0.98
CA PRO A 27 -16.65 6.35 1.09
C PRO A 27 -16.44 6.87 2.52
N GLU A 28 -16.66 6.03 3.53
CA GLU A 28 -16.58 6.36 4.95
C GLU A 28 -15.23 6.02 5.57
N ALA A 29 -14.45 5.14 4.92
CA ALA A 29 -13.12 4.74 5.37
C ALA A 29 -12.14 5.91 5.26
N LYS A 30 -11.88 6.57 6.38
CA LYS A 30 -11.07 7.79 6.48
C LYS A 30 -10.05 7.65 7.59
N VAL A 31 -8.91 8.30 7.42
CA VAL A 31 -7.90 8.50 8.47
C VAL A 31 -7.85 9.96 8.88
N SER A 32 -7.39 10.22 10.10
CA SER A 32 -7.24 11.58 10.60
C SER A 32 -6.20 12.37 9.79
N VAL A 33 -6.41 13.67 9.63
CA VAL A 33 -5.39 14.59 9.08
C VAL A 33 -4.15 14.69 9.96
N PHE A 34 -4.23 14.27 11.22
CA PHE A 34 -3.11 14.16 12.15
C PHE A 34 -2.42 12.79 12.16
N ASP A 35 -2.81 11.89 11.27
CA ASP A 35 -2.11 10.61 11.12
C ASP A 35 -0.69 10.81 10.59
N ALA A 36 0.29 10.15 11.19
CA ALA A 36 1.70 10.27 10.85
C ALA A 36 1.98 9.87 9.39
N GLY A 37 1.24 8.88 8.87
CA GLY A 37 1.32 8.47 7.47
C GLY A 37 0.84 9.57 6.52
N PHE A 38 -0.25 10.27 6.85
CA PHE A 38 -0.74 11.39 6.07
C PHE A 38 0.19 12.61 6.15
N LEU A 39 0.63 12.97 7.36
CA LEU A 39 1.46 14.16 7.57
C LEU A 39 2.89 14.02 7.02
N LEU A 40 3.52 12.86 7.20
CA LEU A 40 4.97 12.69 7.04
C LEU A 40 5.35 11.48 6.16
N GLY A 41 4.40 10.68 5.72
CA GLY A 41 4.70 9.38 5.09
C GLY A 41 5.32 8.37 6.07
N ASP A 42 5.11 8.55 7.38
CA ASP A 42 5.70 7.73 8.43
C ASP A 42 4.86 6.47 8.65
N GLY A 43 5.25 5.41 7.96
CA GLY A 43 4.59 4.13 8.00
C GLY A 43 5.11 3.18 6.91
N VAL A 44 4.60 1.96 6.98
CA VAL A 44 4.92 0.87 6.06
C VAL A 44 3.65 0.26 5.47
N TRP A 45 3.79 -0.46 4.38
CA TRP A 45 2.68 -1.13 3.73
C TRP A 45 3.08 -2.48 3.16
N GLU A 46 2.09 -3.35 3.01
CA GLU A 46 2.19 -4.60 2.26
C GLU A 46 1.00 -4.78 1.32
N SER A 47 1.12 -5.75 0.43
CA SER A 47 -0.01 -6.17 -0.39
C SER A 47 0.05 -7.66 -0.68
N PHE A 48 -1.11 -8.29 -0.62
CA PHE A 48 -1.30 -9.71 -0.84
C PHE A 48 -2.15 -9.94 -2.08
N ARG A 49 -1.98 -11.12 -2.68
CA ARG A 49 -2.93 -11.69 -3.62
C ARG A 49 -3.69 -12.81 -2.96
N LEU A 50 -5.01 -12.78 -3.13
CA LEU A 50 -5.85 -13.90 -2.76
C LEU A 50 -6.03 -14.81 -3.97
N HIS A 51 -5.72 -16.08 -3.79
CA HIS A 51 -5.87 -17.11 -4.80
C HIS A 51 -6.59 -18.32 -4.19
N ASN A 52 -7.75 -18.66 -4.73
CA ASN A 52 -8.60 -19.75 -4.22
C ASN A 52 -8.84 -19.68 -2.71
N GLY A 53 -9.18 -18.51 -2.20
CA GLY A 53 -9.43 -18.28 -0.78
C GLY A 53 -8.17 -18.25 0.11
N THR A 54 -6.98 -18.36 -0.47
CA THR A 54 -5.72 -18.40 0.28
C THR A 54 -4.87 -17.16 -0.04
N ILE A 55 -4.30 -16.57 0.99
CA ILE A 55 -3.33 -15.47 0.84
C ILE A 55 -2.00 -16.06 0.37
N ALA A 56 -1.56 -15.68 -0.81
CA ALA A 56 -0.28 -16.14 -1.35
C ALA A 56 0.89 -15.52 -0.59
N PHE A 57 1.86 -16.35 -0.17
CA PHE A 57 3.11 -15.94 0.49
C PHE A 57 2.89 -15.10 1.77
N ALA A 58 1.91 -15.48 2.59
CA ALA A 58 1.52 -14.72 3.77
C ALA A 58 2.69 -14.47 4.73
N ASP A 59 3.50 -15.49 5.01
CA ASP A 59 4.63 -15.40 5.94
C ASP A 59 5.72 -14.45 5.44
N GLU A 60 6.08 -14.54 4.16
CA GLU A 60 7.10 -13.67 3.55
C GLU A 60 6.64 -12.20 3.51
N HIS A 61 5.36 -11.96 3.28
CA HIS A 61 4.78 -10.62 3.34
C HIS A 61 4.79 -10.07 4.76
N MET A 62 4.43 -10.88 5.76
CA MET A 62 4.51 -10.48 7.17
C MET A 62 5.95 -10.22 7.59
N ASP A 63 6.89 -11.07 7.20
CA ASP A 63 8.32 -10.86 7.46
C ASP A 63 8.80 -9.52 6.91
N ARG A 64 8.40 -9.16 5.70
CA ARG A 64 8.78 -7.89 5.08
C ARG A 64 8.12 -6.69 5.76
N LEU A 65 6.84 -6.82 6.16
CA LEU A 65 6.15 -5.77 6.92
C LEU A 65 6.85 -5.46 8.23
N PHE A 66 7.12 -6.49 9.04
CA PHE A 66 7.74 -6.32 10.36
C PHE A 66 9.18 -5.81 10.26
N ARG A 67 9.99 -6.34 9.34
CA ARG A 67 11.34 -5.80 9.06
C ARG A 67 11.29 -4.35 8.58
N GLY A 68 10.29 -3.99 7.77
CA GLY A 68 10.07 -2.62 7.33
C GLY A 68 9.76 -1.69 8.49
N ALA A 69 8.88 -2.09 9.40
CA ALA A 69 8.54 -1.33 10.60
C ALA A 69 9.75 -1.17 11.54
N GLU A 70 10.50 -2.26 11.78
CA GLU A 70 11.73 -2.23 12.58
C GLU A 70 12.76 -1.24 12.00
N SER A 71 12.94 -1.21 10.67
CA SER A 71 13.90 -0.33 10.00
C SER A 71 13.63 1.17 10.20
N ILE A 72 12.39 1.54 10.52
CA ILE A 72 11.97 2.91 10.86
C ILE A 72 11.67 3.06 12.37
N SER A 73 12.13 2.11 13.20
CA SER A 73 11.91 2.09 14.65
C SER A 73 10.43 2.27 15.03
N MET A 74 9.56 1.52 14.35
CA MET A 74 8.10 1.55 14.56
C MET A 74 7.62 0.22 15.11
N ASP A 75 6.95 0.25 16.26
CA ASP A 75 6.15 -0.86 16.75
C ASP A 75 4.79 -0.85 16.02
N ILE A 76 4.39 -2.00 15.48
CA ILE A 76 3.09 -2.16 14.82
C ILE A 76 1.95 -2.25 15.85
N GLY A 77 2.25 -2.59 17.09
CA GLY A 77 1.26 -2.75 18.18
C GLY A 77 0.33 -3.95 18.01
N ARG A 78 0.65 -4.89 17.12
CA ARG A 78 -0.11 -6.12 16.84
C ARG A 78 0.84 -7.26 16.50
N THR A 79 0.43 -8.51 16.79
CA THR A 79 1.14 -9.69 16.33
C THR A 79 0.83 -9.99 14.86
N ARG A 80 1.61 -10.90 14.25
CA ARG A 80 1.38 -11.38 12.87
C ARG A 80 0.02 -12.02 12.73
N GLU A 81 -0.32 -12.87 13.69
CA GLU A 81 -1.59 -13.59 13.74
C GLU A 81 -2.76 -12.60 13.80
N GLN A 82 -2.68 -11.60 14.67
CA GLN A 82 -3.72 -10.56 14.78
C GLN A 82 -3.92 -9.79 13.48
N ILE A 83 -2.84 -9.51 12.74
CA ILE A 83 -2.95 -8.84 11.44
C ILE A 83 -3.57 -9.76 10.40
N LEU A 84 -3.16 -11.02 10.32
CA LEU A 84 -3.71 -12.00 9.38
C LEU A 84 -5.18 -12.32 9.67
N ASP A 85 -5.55 -12.43 10.93
CA ASP A 85 -6.96 -12.60 11.35
C ASP A 85 -7.81 -11.41 10.90
N GLU A 86 -7.29 -10.19 11.05
CA GLU A 86 -7.98 -8.98 10.58
C GLU A 86 -8.11 -8.96 9.05
N VAL A 87 -7.05 -9.35 8.31
CA VAL A 87 -7.10 -9.48 6.84
C VAL A 87 -8.16 -10.49 6.42
N ASN A 88 -8.19 -11.68 7.05
CA ASN A 88 -9.18 -12.72 6.76
C ASN A 88 -10.60 -12.22 7.05
N ARG A 89 -10.82 -11.56 8.18
CA ARG A 89 -12.10 -10.95 8.54
C ARG A 89 -12.59 -9.95 7.48
N VAL A 90 -11.70 -9.14 6.93
CA VAL A 90 -12.04 -8.18 5.86
C VAL A 90 -12.39 -8.91 4.56
N ILE A 91 -11.66 -9.96 4.20
CA ILE A 91 -11.90 -10.80 3.03
C ILE A 91 -13.28 -11.48 3.14
N GLU A 92 -13.57 -12.10 4.27
CA GLU A 92 -14.84 -12.76 4.55
C GLU A 92 -16.02 -11.79 4.53
N ALA A 93 -15.88 -10.62 5.16
CA ALA A 93 -16.92 -9.59 5.18
C ALA A 93 -17.29 -9.05 3.78
N ASN A 94 -16.39 -9.19 2.80
CA ASN A 94 -16.60 -8.82 1.41
C ASN A 94 -16.94 -10.00 0.48
N ASP A 95 -17.06 -11.22 1.02
CA ASP A 95 -17.28 -12.45 0.24
C ASP A 95 -16.27 -12.61 -0.93
N MET A 96 -15.00 -12.36 -0.64
CA MET A 96 -13.93 -12.36 -1.64
C MET A 96 -13.17 -13.68 -1.66
N HIS A 97 -12.96 -14.27 -2.85
CA HIS A 97 -12.27 -15.57 -3.00
C HIS A 97 -11.11 -15.55 -4.00
N ASN A 98 -11.26 -14.85 -5.13
CA ASN A 98 -10.28 -14.83 -6.20
C ASN A 98 -10.21 -13.47 -6.91
N GLY A 99 -9.06 -13.21 -7.55
CA GLY A 99 -8.85 -11.97 -8.28
C GLY A 99 -8.80 -10.74 -7.38
N VAL A 100 -8.42 -10.95 -6.11
CA VAL A 100 -8.38 -9.91 -5.09
C VAL A 100 -6.95 -9.52 -4.78
N HIS A 101 -6.74 -8.24 -4.64
CA HIS A 101 -5.53 -7.62 -4.13
C HIS A 101 -5.87 -6.92 -2.82
N VAL A 102 -5.19 -7.26 -1.75
CA VAL A 102 -5.38 -6.63 -0.45
C VAL A 102 -4.19 -5.73 -0.16
N ARG A 103 -4.45 -4.45 0.04
CA ARG A 103 -3.46 -3.48 0.52
C ARG A 103 -3.59 -3.33 2.03
N LEU A 104 -2.48 -3.52 2.74
CA LEU A 104 -2.35 -3.30 4.17
C LEU A 104 -1.41 -2.11 4.39
N VAL A 105 -1.84 -1.16 5.20
CA VAL A 105 -1.05 0.03 5.56
C VAL A 105 -0.99 0.13 7.08
N VAL A 106 0.21 0.34 7.61
CA VAL A 106 0.42 0.63 9.03
C VAL A 106 1.16 1.95 9.14
N THR A 107 0.56 2.91 9.86
CA THR A 107 1.23 4.16 10.21
C THR A 107 1.64 4.16 11.67
N ARG A 108 2.51 5.08 12.06
CA ARG A 108 2.90 5.22 13.48
C ARG A 108 1.74 5.68 14.39
N GLY A 109 0.60 6.11 13.82
CA GLY A 109 -0.56 6.60 14.55
C GLY A 109 -0.70 8.12 14.53
N LEU A 110 -1.50 8.67 15.44
CA LEU A 110 -1.82 10.09 15.48
C LEU A 110 -0.72 10.89 16.17
N LYS A 111 -0.44 12.05 15.60
CA LYS A 111 0.44 13.07 16.21
C LYS A 111 -0.38 14.21 16.79
N PRO A 112 -0.04 14.72 17.98
CA PRO A 112 -0.72 15.90 18.54
C PRO A 112 -0.42 17.17 17.74
N THR A 113 0.66 17.16 16.95
CA THR A 113 1.12 18.25 16.08
C THR A 113 2.01 17.66 14.95
N PRO A 114 2.14 18.31 13.79
CA PRO A 114 3.04 17.87 12.72
C PRO A 114 4.52 17.97 13.12
N TYR A 115 4.99 17.06 13.94
CA TYR A 115 6.34 17.01 14.46
C TYR A 115 7.06 15.74 14.05
N GLN A 116 8.32 15.84 13.63
CA GLN A 116 9.08 14.74 13.03
C GLN A 116 9.53 13.71 14.06
N ALA A 117 9.64 14.05 15.36
CA ALA A 117 10.10 13.13 16.39
C ALA A 117 9.18 11.90 16.48
N PRO A 118 9.71 10.66 16.30
CA PRO A 118 8.90 9.45 16.22
C PRO A 118 8.23 9.07 17.54
N TRP A 119 8.71 9.57 18.67
CA TRP A 119 8.12 9.33 20.00
C TRP A 119 7.00 10.30 20.39
N VAL A 120 6.75 11.36 19.58
CA VAL A 120 5.64 12.31 19.79
C VAL A 120 4.41 11.74 19.10
N ILE A 121 3.70 10.86 19.80
CA ILE A 121 2.54 10.09 19.34
C ILE A 121 1.44 10.18 20.41
N SER A 122 0.16 10.26 19.99
CA SER A 122 -1.01 10.36 20.85
C SER A 122 -1.99 9.18 20.72
N SER A 123 -1.67 8.19 19.90
CA SER A 123 -2.51 7.00 19.71
C SER A 123 -1.69 5.73 19.52
N GLN A 124 -2.37 4.59 19.43
CA GLN A 124 -1.79 3.36 18.87
C GLN A 124 -1.54 3.52 17.37
N PRO A 125 -0.68 2.68 16.74
CA PRO A 125 -0.51 2.63 15.31
C PRO A 125 -1.85 2.47 14.58
N THR A 126 -2.00 3.17 13.44
CA THR A 126 -3.19 3.04 12.59
C THR A 126 -2.98 1.90 11.61
N LEU A 127 -3.90 0.93 11.61
CA LEU A 127 -3.93 -0.17 10.65
C LEU A 127 -5.11 0.03 9.69
N VAL A 128 -4.82 0.04 8.38
CA VAL A 128 -5.85 0.09 7.33
C VAL A 128 -5.68 -1.11 6.41
N ILE A 129 -6.78 -1.83 6.14
CA ILE A 129 -6.81 -2.97 5.24
C ILE A 129 -7.84 -2.70 4.16
N MET A 130 -7.38 -2.61 2.91
CA MET A 130 -8.17 -2.25 1.73
C MET A 130 -8.15 -3.42 0.75
N PRO A 131 -9.22 -4.21 0.65
CA PRO A 131 -9.35 -5.22 -0.40
C PRO A 131 -9.86 -4.56 -1.69
N GLU A 132 -9.46 -5.07 -2.84
CA GLU A 132 -9.98 -4.67 -4.14
C GLU A 132 -10.01 -5.85 -5.10
N TYR A 133 -11.03 -5.95 -5.93
CA TYR A 133 -10.99 -6.81 -7.11
C TYR A 133 -10.01 -6.19 -8.11
N LYS A 134 -8.97 -6.95 -8.45
CA LYS A 134 -7.92 -6.52 -9.37
C LYS A 134 -7.33 -7.73 -10.06
N ILE A 135 -7.84 -8.04 -11.22
CA ILE A 135 -7.40 -9.17 -12.02
C ILE A 135 -6.10 -8.79 -12.73
N ALA A 136 -5.13 -9.69 -12.73
CA ALA A 136 -3.92 -9.51 -13.53
C ALA A 136 -4.28 -9.56 -15.01
N ASN A 137 -3.78 -8.59 -15.78
CA ASN A 137 -3.99 -8.60 -17.23
C ASN A 137 -3.05 -9.64 -17.86
N GLU A 138 -3.61 -10.77 -18.28
CA GLU A 138 -2.87 -11.87 -18.89
C GLU A 138 -2.21 -11.48 -20.21
N GLN A 139 -2.81 -10.58 -20.97
CA GLN A 139 -2.26 -10.09 -22.24
C GLN A 139 -0.91 -9.39 -22.03
N ARG A 140 -0.73 -8.70 -20.89
CA ARG A 140 0.56 -8.09 -20.53
C ARG A 140 1.67 -9.11 -20.27
N ALA A 141 1.33 -10.29 -19.84
CA ALA A 141 2.30 -11.38 -19.67
C ALA A 141 2.82 -11.91 -21.03
N VAL A 142 2.00 -11.82 -22.08
CA VAL A 142 2.31 -12.25 -23.44
C VAL A 142 3.00 -11.13 -24.24
N GLU A 143 2.43 -9.92 -24.22
CA GLU A 143 2.91 -8.79 -25.03
C GLU A 143 4.06 -8.01 -24.36
N GLY A 144 4.27 -8.20 -23.06
CA GLY A 144 5.22 -7.43 -22.28
C GLY A 144 4.72 -6.02 -21.94
N ILE A 145 5.62 -5.22 -21.37
CA ILE A 145 5.37 -3.83 -20.98
C ILE A 145 6.44 -2.90 -21.57
N ARG A 146 6.08 -1.66 -21.82
CA ARG A 146 7.04 -0.64 -22.21
C ARG A 146 7.76 -0.10 -20.98
N LEU A 147 9.09 -0.04 -21.05
CA LEU A 147 9.93 0.54 -20.00
C LEU A 147 10.64 1.78 -20.55
N VAL A 148 10.73 2.79 -19.71
CA VAL A 148 11.49 4.03 -19.99
C VAL A 148 12.46 4.25 -18.84
N THR A 149 13.72 4.56 -19.19
CA THR A 149 14.71 5.01 -18.23
C THR A 149 14.50 6.50 -17.97
N VAL A 150 14.45 6.87 -16.70
CA VAL A 150 14.31 8.27 -16.25
C VAL A 150 15.49 8.65 -15.37
N ASP A 151 15.79 9.96 -15.29
CA ASP A 151 16.91 10.46 -14.47
C ASP A 151 16.59 10.46 -12.96
N VAL A 152 15.30 10.27 -12.59
CA VAL A 152 14.90 10.16 -11.20
C VAL A 152 15.43 8.85 -10.62
N ARG A 153 16.32 8.95 -9.64
CA ARG A 153 16.94 7.80 -8.98
C ARG A 153 16.25 7.48 -7.66
N ARG A 154 16.14 6.20 -7.32
CA ARG A 154 15.83 5.79 -5.95
C ARG A 154 17.04 6.14 -5.09
N GLY A 155 16.77 6.62 -3.86
CA GLY A 155 17.81 6.93 -2.90
C GLY A 155 18.66 5.69 -2.55
N GLU A 156 19.88 5.93 -2.13
CA GLU A 156 20.73 4.90 -1.53
C GLU A 156 20.16 4.46 -0.18
N GLN A 157 20.62 3.31 0.31
CA GLN A 157 20.12 2.70 1.55
C GLN A 157 20.25 3.64 2.77
N ASN A 158 21.26 4.49 2.82
CA ASN A 158 21.50 5.47 3.87
C ASN A 158 20.63 6.75 3.77
N VAL A 159 19.91 6.94 2.65
CA VAL A 159 18.96 8.05 2.45
C VAL A 159 17.54 7.57 2.76
N GLN A 160 17.09 6.56 2.05
CA GLN A 160 15.84 5.85 2.27
C GLN A 160 15.99 4.44 1.71
N ASP A 161 16.04 3.44 2.57
CA ASP A 161 16.27 2.06 2.15
C ASP A 161 15.20 1.63 1.12
N PRO A 162 15.59 1.38 -0.15
CA PRO A 162 14.64 1.02 -1.22
C PRO A 162 14.00 -0.36 -1.03
N ARG A 163 14.52 -1.18 -0.10
CA ARG A 163 13.95 -2.50 0.25
C ARG A 163 12.73 -2.39 1.14
N VAL A 164 12.55 -1.24 1.81
CA VAL A 164 11.40 -0.99 2.69
C VAL A 164 10.20 -0.52 1.88
N ASN A 165 9.08 -1.17 2.09
CA ASN A 165 7.78 -0.71 1.62
C ASN A 165 7.27 0.46 2.47
N SER A 166 7.98 1.59 2.44
CA SER A 166 7.62 2.83 3.12
C SER A 166 6.47 3.56 2.42
N LEU A 167 5.68 4.31 3.16
CA LEU A 167 4.65 5.21 2.63
C LEU A 167 5.26 6.40 1.88
N SER A 168 6.51 6.76 2.14
CA SER A 168 7.23 7.79 1.40
C SER A 168 7.55 7.32 -0.02
N LYS A 169 6.69 7.68 -0.99
CA LYS A 169 6.77 7.25 -2.40
C LYS A 169 7.08 8.37 -3.38
N HIS A 170 7.58 9.50 -2.89
CA HIS A 170 7.79 10.70 -3.71
C HIS A 170 8.66 10.42 -4.96
N ASN A 171 9.80 9.74 -4.81
CA ASN A 171 10.67 9.39 -5.94
C ASN A 171 9.96 8.50 -6.96
N CYS A 172 9.18 7.51 -6.52
CA CYS A 172 8.45 6.62 -7.42
C CYS A 172 7.39 7.41 -8.21
N ILE A 173 6.68 8.32 -7.55
CA ILE A 173 5.68 9.19 -8.19
C ILE A 173 6.36 10.12 -9.20
N ALA A 174 7.48 10.74 -8.82
CA ALA A 174 8.25 11.60 -9.71
C ALA A 174 8.72 10.85 -10.96
N ALA A 175 9.25 9.63 -10.79
CA ALA A 175 9.66 8.77 -11.90
C ALA A 175 8.48 8.41 -12.82
N CYS A 176 7.32 8.09 -12.25
CA CYS A 176 6.10 7.81 -13.02
C CYS A 176 5.64 9.04 -13.80
N ALA A 177 5.67 10.24 -13.19
CA ALA A 177 5.27 11.48 -13.87
C ALA A 177 6.15 11.77 -15.09
N VAL A 178 7.48 11.60 -14.96
CA VAL A 178 8.41 11.77 -16.08
C VAL A 178 8.16 10.72 -17.16
N SER A 179 8.00 9.44 -16.79
CA SER A 179 7.76 8.37 -17.77
C SER A 179 6.46 8.56 -18.53
N TYR A 180 5.40 9.05 -17.87
CA TYR A 180 4.12 9.34 -18.50
C TYR A 180 4.25 10.42 -19.58
N THR A 181 4.96 11.51 -19.31
CA THR A 181 5.18 12.58 -20.29
C THR A 181 5.96 12.09 -21.51
N HIS A 182 6.97 11.23 -21.33
CA HIS A 182 7.74 10.66 -22.43
C HIS A 182 6.98 9.62 -23.27
N LEU A 183 6.01 8.91 -22.67
CA LEU A 183 5.25 7.86 -23.36
C LEU A 183 3.99 8.40 -24.07
N THR A 184 3.44 9.53 -23.62
CA THR A 184 2.13 10.02 -24.06
C THR A 184 2.18 11.28 -24.91
N LEU A 185 3.23 12.08 -24.81
CA LEU A 185 3.41 13.24 -25.69
C LEU A 185 3.91 12.78 -27.06
N PRO A 186 3.28 13.24 -28.18
CA PRO A 186 3.85 13.03 -29.49
C PRO A 186 5.21 13.70 -29.53
N THR A 187 6.24 12.93 -29.87
CA THR A 187 7.54 13.49 -30.26
C THR A 187 7.27 14.47 -31.38
N LYS A 188 7.34 15.78 -31.08
CA LYS A 188 7.40 16.78 -32.15
C LYS A 188 8.68 16.49 -32.94
N ALA A 189 8.49 15.97 -34.15
CA ALA A 189 9.56 15.90 -35.15
C ALA A 189 9.98 17.31 -35.55
#